data_47be43c31727e96954eb33da80af6bb2
#
_entry.id   47be43c31727e96954eb33da80af6bb2
#
_cell.length_a   1.000
_cell.length_b   1.000
_cell.length_c   1.000
_cell.angle_alpha   90.00
_cell.angle_beta   90.00
_cell.angle_gamma   90.00
#
_symmetry.space_group_name_H-M   'P 1'
#
loop_
_entity.id
_entity.type
_entity.pdbx_description
1 polymer ?
#
loop_
_entity_poly.entity_id
_entity_poly.type
_entity_poly.pdbx_seq_one_letter_code
_entity_poly.pdbx_strand_id
1 'polypeptide(L)'
;IKDTIVVVDDPVSSFDSNHLFHAYSFLRTQCTEAKQLFVLTHNFTYFKLVRDWFTGANRNRINKGKTENCFFYRLDAPPGSPRHSLLVDSDDSLKNYGSEYHYIFKKLYEYRAHTTLNRDEAFLTANLARKLVESFFTFKYPKRRSDISQLMDVGLKDCIITTPELKEKIYRFINKYSHSDVIEITEESAE
;
A
#
# COMPACT_ATOMS: atom_id res chain seq x y z
N ILE A 1 -10.08 30.64 -4.61
CA ILE A 1 -8.87 29.78 -4.74
C ILE A 1 -8.28 29.86 -6.16
N LYS A 2 -9.01 30.51 -7.09
CA LYS A 2 -8.51 30.79 -8.42
C LYS A 2 -7.21 31.60 -8.31
N ASP A 3 -6.17 31.23 -9.02
CA ASP A 3 -4.83 31.80 -8.96
C ASP A 3 -3.98 31.45 -7.71
N THR A 4 -4.45 30.53 -6.87
CA THR A 4 -3.73 30.10 -5.65
C THR A 4 -3.08 28.74 -5.86
N ILE A 5 -1.88 28.56 -5.32
CA ILE A 5 -1.25 27.24 -5.14
C ILE A 5 -1.75 26.68 -3.82
N VAL A 6 -2.35 25.48 -3.86
CA VAL A 6 -2.88 24.80 -2.69
C VAL A 6 -2.06 23.57 -2.42
N VAL A 7 -1.61 23.40 -1.19
CA VAL A 7 -0.92 22.19 -0.70
C VAL A 7 -1.75 21.59 0.41
N VAL A 8 -2.10 20.33 0.26
CA VAL A 8 -2.87 19.54 1.24
C VAL A 8 -2.01 18.36 1.66
N ASP A 9 -1.58 18.38 2.92
CA ASP A 9 -0.71 17.36 3.48
C ASP A 9 -1.53 16.46 4.41
N ASP A 10 -1.65 15.21 4.01
CA ASP A 10 -2.29 14.09 4.69
C ASP A 10 -3.63 14.42 5.39
N PRO A 11 -4.63 14.85 4.63
CA PRO A 11 -5.87 15.42 5.20
C PRO A 11 -6.75 14.41 5.94
N VAL A 12 -6.38 13.12 5.95
CA VAL A 12 -7.26 12.03 6.45
C VAL A 12 -6.53 11.03 7.36
N SER A 13 -5.56 11.49 8.14
CA SER A 13 -4.73 10.61 8.99
C SER A 13 -5.51 9.79 10.05
N SER A 14 -6.73 10.19 10.42
CA SER A 14 -7.49 9.57 11.52
C SER A 14 -8.99 9.43 11.26
N PHE A 15 -9.44 9.54 10.02
CA PHE A 15 -10.87 9.49 9.71
C PHE A 15 -11.38 8.08 9.37
N ASP A 16 -12.61 7.78 9.79
CA ASP A 16 -13.34 6.63 9.28
C ASP A 16 -13.70 6.79 7.79
N SER A 17 -14.19 5.74 7.17
CA SER A 17 -14.48 5.71 5.73
C SER A 17 -15.49 6.79 5.29
N ASN A 18 -16.41 7.20 6.16
CA ASN A 18 -17.40 8.22 5.83
C ASN A 18 -16.77 9.61 5.77
N HIS A 19 -15.95 9.95 6.77
CA HIS A 19 -15.24 11.22 6.82
C HIS A 19 -14.22 11.34 5.68
N LEU A 20 -13.61 10.24 5.27
CA LEU A 20 -12.67 10.19 4.14
C LEU A 20 -13.34 10.64 2.83
N PHE A 21 -14.57 10.17 2.57
CA PHE A 21 -15.32 10.57 1.38
C PHE A 21 -15.75 12.04 1.44
N HIS A 22 -16.14 12.53 2.61
CA HIS A 22 -16.47 13.95 2.82
C HIS A 22 -15.24 14.84 2.60
N ALA A 23 -14.08 14.49 3.15
CA ALA A 23 -12.83 15.23 2.93
C ALA A 23 -12.44 15.29 1.44
N TYR A 24 -12.57 14.17 0.73
CA TYR A 24 -12.37 14.13 -0.71
C TYR A 24 -13.34 15.03 -1.47
N SER A 25 -14.63 14.96 -1.17
CA SER A 25 -15.66 15.76 -1.83
C SER A 25 -15.45 17.25 -1.60
N PHE A 26 -15.09 17.63 -0.38
CA PHE A 26 -14.74 19.00 -0.02
C PHE A 26 -13.52 19.49 -0.81
N LEU A 27 -12.42 18.72 -0.79
CA LEU A 27 -11.21 19.04 -1.54
C LEU A 27 -11.51 19.26 -3.03
N ARG A 28 -12.24 18.32 -3.64
CA ARG A 28 -12.60 18.40 -5.05
C ARG A 28 -13.41 19.65 -5.35
N THR A 29 -14.43 19.96 -4.53
CA THR A 29 -15.30 21.13 -4.75
C THR A 29 -14.55 22.43 -4.61
N GLN A 30 -13.69 22.55 -3.59
CA GLN A 30 -12.99 23.81 -3.28
C GLN A 30 -11.78 24.03 -4.18
N CYS A 31 -11.09 22.97 -4.63
CA CYS A 31 -9.79 23.09 -5.29
C CYS A 31 -9.81 22.83 -6.80
N THR A 32 -10.96 22.55 -7.41
CA THR A 32 -11.06 22.31 -8.86
C THR A 32 -10.54 23.47 -9.71
N GLU A 33 -10.67 24.71 -9.22
CA GLU A 33 -10.22 25.92 -9.91
C GLU A 33 -8.88 26.45 -9.39
N ALA A 34 -8.18 25.74 -8.52
CA ALA A 34 -6.86 26.14 -8.05
C ALA A 34 -5.88 26.22 -9.22
N LYS A 35 -4.99 27.21 -9.18
CA LYS A 35 -3.92 27.34 -10.19
C LYS A 35 -3.02 26.11 -10.21
N GLN A 36 -2.71 25.58 -9.03
CA GLN A 36 -1.98 24.35 -8.83
C GLN A 36 -2.42 23.69 -7.52
N LEU A 37 -2.57 22.38 -7.53
CA LEU A 37 -2.97 21.59 -6.36
C LEU A 37 -1.95 20.47 -6.15
N PHE A 38 -1.37 20.43 -4.94
CA PHE A 38 -0.58 19.33 -4.45
C PHE A 38 -1.36 18.61 -3.36
N VAL A 39 -1.47 17.29 -3.48
CA VAL A 39 -2.10 16.45 -2.47
C VAL A 39 -1.09 15.37 -2.06
N LEU A 40 -0.69 15.40 -0.79
CA LEU A 40 0.18 14.38 -0.21
C LEU A 40 -0.68 13.50 0.69
N THR A 41 -0.51 12.20 0.64
CA THR A 41 -1.20 11.26 1.52
C THR A 41 -0.48 9.93 1.59
N HIS A 42 -0.50 9.31 2.75
CA HIS A 42 -0.11 7.91 2.97
C HIS A 42 -1.33 6.96 3.01
N ASN A 43 -2.56 7.51 3.01
CA ASN A 43 -3.78 6.72 3.01
C ASN A 43 -4.11 6.25 1.59
N PHE A 44 -3.99 4.94 1.34
CA PHE A 44 -4.22 4.36 0.01
C PHE A 44 -5.66 4.58 -0.50
N THR A 45 -6.66 4.52 0.36
CA THR A 45 -8.07 4.72 -0.04
C THR A 45 -8.30 6.16 -0.48
N TYR A 46 -7.74 7.13 0.25
CA TYR A 46 -7.81 8.54 -0.13
C TYR A 46 -7.05 8.81 -1.42
N PHE A 47 -5.83 8.29 -1.54
CA PHE A 47 -5.05 8.35 -2.77
C PHE A 47 -5.85 7.85 -3.97
N LYS A 48 -6.55 6.72 -3.86
CA LYS A 48 -7.37 6.16 -4.93
C LYS A 48 -8.47 7.12 -5.38
N LEU A 49 -9.17 7.77 -4.46
CA LEU A 49 -10.21 8.75 -4.80
C LEU A 49 -9.63 9.95 -5.57
N VAL A 50 -8.51 10.49 -5.11
CA VAL A 50 -7.82 11.62 -5.76
C VAL A 50 -7.25 11.19 -7.11
N ARG A 51 -6.65 10.01 -7.20
CA ARG A 51 -6.13 9.43 -8.44
C ARG A 51 -7.23 9.29 -9.51
N ASP A 52 -8.38 8.75 -9.13
CA ASP A 52 -9.48 8.53 -10.07
C ASP A 52 -10.03 9.88 -10.58
N TRP A 53 -10.08 10.90 -9.71
CA TRP A 53 -10.42 12.27 -10.12
C TRP A 53 -9.41 12.83 -11.12
N PHE A 54 -8.11 12.77 -10.81
CA PHE A 54 -7.05 13.32 -11.65
C PHE A 54 -6.90 12.56 -12.97
N THR A 55 -7.04 11.24 -12.95
CA THR A 55 -7.07 10.42 -14.17
C THR A 55 -8.25 10.79 -15.07
N GLY A 56 -9.43 11.02 -14.48
CA GLY A 56 -10.59 11.51 -15.20
C GLY A 56 -10.37 12.90 -15.81
N ALA A 57 -9.71 13.80 -15.07
CA ALA A 57 -9.35 15.13 -15.57
C ALA A 57 -8.38 15.06 -16.76
N ASN A 58 -7.32 14.24 -16.68
CA ASN A 58 -6.39 14.00 -17.77
C ASN A 58 -7.10 13.42 -19.00
N ARG A 59 -7.93 12.40 -18.83
CA ARG A 59 -8.73 11.82 -19.93
C ARG A 59 -9.59 12.86 -20.64
N ASN A 60 -10.27 13.73 -19.88
CA ASN A 60 -11.08 14.81 -20.46
C ASN A 60 -10.24 15.84 -21.21
N ARG A 61 -9.01 16.09 -20.80
CA ARG A 61 -8.08 16.99 -21.50
C ARG A 61 -7.59 16.37 -22.80
N ILE A 62 -7.15 15.11 -22.77
CA ILE A 62 -6.70 14.34 -23.95
C ILE A 62 -7.80 14.30 -25.02
N ASN A 63 -9.05 14.00 -24.59
CA ASN A 63 -10.20 13.98 -25.51
C ASN A 63 -10.47 15.35 -26.17
N LYS A 64 -10.00 16.45 -25.57
CA LYS A 64 -10.07 17.81 -26.12
C LYS A 64 -8.78 18.23 -26.85
N GLY A 65 -7.89 17.30 -27.16
CA GLY A 65 -6.61 17.58 -27.84
C GLY A 65 -5.61 18.37 -26.99
N LYS A 66 -5.74 18.33 -25.66
CA LYS A 66 -4.83 19.01 -24.72
C LYS A 66 -3.92 17.99 -24.04
N THR A 67 -2.76 18.42 -23.58
CA THR A 67 -1.83 17.61 -22.80
C THR A 67 -2.35 17.35 -21.39
N GLU A 68 -1.88 16.27 -20.77
CA GLU A 68 -2.09 15.98 -19.36
C GLU A 68 -1.56 17.12 -18.48
N ASN A 69 -2.18 17.33 -17.34
CA ASN A 69 -1.76 18.30 -16.34
C ASN A 69 -1.86 17.78 -14.89
N CYS A 70 -2.17 16.51 -14.72
CA CYS A 70 -2.16 15.85 -13.43
C CYS A 70 -1.12 14.73 -13.45
N PHE A 71 -0.26 14.70 -12.44
CA PHE A 71 0.88 13.79 -12.34
C PHE A 71 0.87 13.12 -10.97
N PHE A 72 1.47 11.92 -10.89
CA PHE A 72 1.50 11.10 -9.69
C PHE A 72 2.95 10.75 -9.35
N TYR A 73 3.33 11.04 -8.12
CA TYR A 73 4.67 10.80 -7.60
C TYR A 73 4.62 9.99 -6.32
N ARG A 74 5.73 9.36 -5.99
CA ARG A 74 5.94 8.65 -4.73
C ARG A 74 7.15 9.25 -4.02
N LEU A 75 7.03 9.44 -2.71
CA LEU A 75 8.15 9.76 -1.85
C LEU A 75 8.77 8.46 -1.32
N ASP A 76 9.97 8.17 -1.75
CA ASP A 76 10.77 7.05 -1.25
C ASP A 76 11.78 7.55 -0.23
N ALA A 77 11.91 6.82 0.86
CA ALA A 77 12.93 7.05 1.89
C ALA A 77 13.77 5.78 2.03
N PRO A 78 14.73 5.57 1.11
CA PRO A 78 15.59 4.39 1.18
C PRO A 78 16.37 4.38 2.50
N PRO A 79 16.67 3.21 3.05
CA PRO A 79 17.47 3.09 4.26
C PRO A 79 18.87 3.65 4.00
N GLY A 80 19.41 4.39 4.97
CA GLY A 80 20.74 4.98 4.88
C GLY A 80 20.99 6.08 5.90
N SER A 81 22.26 6.43 6.08
CA SER A 81 22.67 7.56 6.90
C SER A 81 23.63 8.46 6.09
N PRO A 82 23.32 9.76 5.92
CA PRO A 82 22.15 10.47 6.42
C PRO A 82 20.85 10.02 5.72
N ARG A 83 19.73 10.10 6.45
CA ARG A 83 18.42 9.79 5.89
C ARG A 83 18.04 10.84 4.84
N HIS A 84 17.62 10.38 3.67
CA HIS A 84 17.16 11.25 2.58
C HIS A 84 15.87 10.71 1.98
N SER A 85 15.13 11.57 1.33
CA SER A 85 13.91 11.21 0.62
C SER A 85 14.05 11.56 -0.86
N LEU A 86 13.52 10.72 -1.72
CA LEU A 86 13.53 10.89 -3.17
C LEU A 86 12.10 11.01 -3.67
N LEU A 87 11.87 11.97 -4.54
CA LEU A 87 10.63 12.05 -5.30
C LEU A 87 10.82 11.26 -6.60
N VAL A 88 10.03 10.20 -6.76
CA VAL A 88 10.07 9.32 -7.94
C VAL A 88 8.70 9.25 -8.59
N ASP A 89 8.65 8.90 -9.86
CA ASP A 89 7.37 8.65 -10.54
C ASP A 89 6.61 7.52 -9.82
N SER A 90 5.30 7.71 -9.70
CA SER A 90 4.46 6.69 -9.09
C SER A 90 4.49 5.42 -9.93
N ASP A 91 4.67 4.29 -9.25
CA ASP A 91 4.61 2.95 -9.84
C ASP A 91 3.27 2.74 -10.59
N ASP A 92 3.33 2.12 -11.77
CA ASP A 92 2.16 1.78 -12.55
C ASP A 92 1.16 0.92 -11.78
N SER A 93 1.63 0.16 -10.80
CA SER A 93 0.77 -0.57 -9.89
C SER A 93 -0.11 0.35 -9.05
N LEU A 94 0.44 1.45 -8.50
CA LEU A 94 -0.34 2.44 -7.75
C LEU A 94 -1.33 3.18 -8.66
N LYS A 95 -0.95 3.42 -9.91
CA LYS A 95 -1.81 4.07 -10.90
C LYS A 95 -2.97 3.19 -11.36
N ASN A 96 -2.74 1.88 -11.52
CA ASN A 96 -3.64 0.97 -12.23
C ASN A 96 -4.39 -0.02 -11.33
N TYR A 97 -3.90 -0.33 -10.12
CA TYR A 97 -4.56 -1.31 -9.27
C TYR A 97 -5.77 -0.74 -8.52
N GLY A 98 -6.89 -1.44 -8.64
CA GLY A 98 -8.16 -1.05 -8.02
C GLY A 98 -8.24 -1.31 -6.51
N SER A 99 -7.30 -2.06 -5.91
CA SER A 99 -7.29 -2.34 -4.47
C SER A 99 -5.87 -2.47 -3.93
N GLU A 100 -5.72 -2.12 -2.64
CA GLU A 100 -4.48 -2.32 -1.89
C GLU A 100 -4.04 -3.80 -1.89
N TYR A 101 -4.99 -4.73 -1.88
CA TYR A 101 -4.73 -6.16 -1.97
C TYR A 101 -3.92 -6.53 -3.22
N HIS A 102 -4.33 -6.04 -4.40
CA HIS A 102 -3.62 -6.30 -5.65
C HIS A 102 -2.22 -5.68 -5.64
N TYR A 103 -2.08 -4.49 -5.10
CA TYR A 103 -0.77 -3.83 -4.98
C TYR A 103 0.18 -4.64 -4.09
N ILE A 104 -0.27 -5.06 -2.91
CA ILE A 104 0.51 -5.89 -1.98
C ILE A 104 0.89 -7.21 -2.63
N PHE A 105 -0.08 -7.89 -3.28
CA PHE A 105 0.17 -9.16 -3.97
C PHE A 105 1.27 -9.02 -5.03
N LYS A 106 1.21 -7.97 -5.84
CA LYS A 106 2.24 -7.72 -6.86
C LYS A 106 3.61 -7.50 -6.23
N LYS A 107 3.71 -6.70 -5.17
CA LYS A 107 4.98 -6.45 -4.48
C LYS A 107 5.60 -7.74 -3.94
N LEU A 108 4.81 -8.61 -3.34
CA LEU A 108 5.26 -9.93 -2.87
C LEU A 108 5.68 -10.84 -4.03
N TYR A 109 4.95 -10.80 -5.13
CA TYR A 109 5.27 -11.57 -6.32
C TYR A 109 6.59 -11.12 -6.97
N GLU A 110 6.82 -9.81 -7.03
CA GLU A 110 8.08 -9.21 -7.52
C GLU A 110 9.25 -9.58 -6.60
N TYR A 111 9.05 -9.49 -5.28
CA TYR A 111 10.07 -9.86 -4.29
C TYR A 111 10.55 -11.30 -4.45
N ARG A 112 9.68 -12.25 -4.80
CA ARG A 112 10.05 -13.64 -5.06
C ARG A 112 11.12 -13.79 -6.17
N ALA A 113 11.19 -12.85 -7.09
CA ALA A 113 12.14 -12.88 -8.20
C ALA A 113 13.50 -12.26 -7.83
N HIS A 114 13.62 -11.62 -6.67
CA HIS A 114 14.88 -11.05 -6.21
C HIS A 114 15.84 -12.17 -5.77
N THR A 115 17.06 -12.12 -6.28
CA THR A 115 18.12 -13.11 -5.97
C THR A 115 19.01 -12.68 -4.81
N THR A 116 18.98 -11.41 -4.43
CA THR A 116 19.74 -10.84 -3.32
C THR A 116 18.78 -10.46 -2.20
N LEU A 117 18.93 -11.12 -1.05
CA LEU A 117 18.11 -10.84 0.12
C LEU A 117 18.67 -9.63 0.86
N ASN A 118 17.91 -8.53 0.89
CA ASN A 118 18.14 -7.38 1.75
C ASN A 118 17.27 -7.51 3.00
N ARG A 119 17.86 -7.36 4.19
CA ARG A 119 17.15 -7.50 5.48
C ARG A 119 15.99 -6.53 5.64
N ASP A 120 16.18 -5.28 5.22
CA ASP A 120 15.13 -4.25 5.34
C ASP A 120 13.95 -4.55 4.40
N GLU A 121 14.24 -5.06 3.21
CA GLU A 121 13.22 -5.54 2.28
C GLU A 121 12.50 -6.76 2.83
N ALA A 122 13.20 -7.69 3.46
CA ALA A 122 12.58 -8.87 4.08
C ALA A 122 11.62 -8.47 5.20
N PHE A 123 11.99 -7.50 6.05
CA PHE A 123 11.11 -6.98 7.10
C PHE A 123 9.83 -6.34 6.54
N LEU A 124 10.00 -5.47 5.54
CA LEU A 124 8.86 -4.84 4.85
C LEU A 124 7.96 -5.89 4.19
N THR A 125 8.57 -6.87 3.55
CA THR A 125 7.90 -7.97 2.85
C THR A 125 7.09 -8.84 3.81
N ALA A 126 7.60 -9.11 5.03
CA ALA A 126 6.89 -9.87 6.04
C ALA A 126 5.59 -9.18 6.50
N ASN A 127 5.64 -7.86 6.71
CA ASN A 127 4.46 -7.07 7.05
C ASN A 127 3.42 -7.08 5.91
N LEU A 128 3.87 -6.94 4.67
CA LEU A 128 3.00 -7.04 3.49
C LEU A 128 2.41 -8.44 3.33
N ALA A 129 3.20 -9.49 3.56
CA ALA A 129 2.74 -10.88 3.50
C ALA A 129 1.68 -11.15 4.58
N ARG A 130 1.89 -10.68 5.81
CA ARG A 130 0.89 -10.77 6.87
C ARG A 130 -0.42 -10.12 6.45
N LYS A 131 -0.38 -8.87 6.00
CA LYS A 131 -1.55 -8.11 5.58
C LYS A 131 -2.31 -8.81 4.45
N LEU A 132 -1.59 -9.41 3.49
CA LEU A 132 -2.17 -10.16 2.40
C LEU A 132 -2.87 -11.43 2.89
N VAL A 133 -2.20 -12.22 3.74
CA VAL A 133 -2.73 -13.47 4.30
C VAL A 133 -3.95 -13.21 5.17
N GLU A 134 -3.90 -12.21 6.06
CA GLU A 134 -5.04 -11.79 6.88
C GLU A 134 -6.24 -11.39 6.02
N SER A 135 -6.01 -10.57 5.01
CA SER A 135 -7.08 -10.10 4.09
C SER A 135 -7.71 -11.26 3.34
N PHE A 136 -6.88 -12.15 2.77
CA PHE A 136 -7.34 -13.31 2.01
C PHE A 136 -8.14 -14.30 2.86
N PHE A 137 -7.61 -14.67 4.01
CA PHE A 137 -8.27 -15.65 4.87
C PHE A 137 -9.50 -15.08 5.58
N THR A 138 -9.48 -13.80 5.95
CA THR A 138 -10.67 -13.13 6.49
C THR A 138 -11.80 -13.08 5.46
N PHE A 139 -11.48 -12.89 4.19
CA PHE A 139 -12.45 -12.96 3.10
C PHE A 139 -12.96 -14.39 2.89
N LYS A 140 -12.06 -15.37 2.84
CA LYS A 140 -12.40 -16.77 2.60
C LYS A 140 -13.15 -17.42 3.79
N TYR A 141 -12.82 -17.00 5.03
CA TYR A 141 -13.38 -17.56 6.27
C TYR A 141 -13.97 -16.47 7.19
N PRO A 142 -15.03 -15.79 6.80
CA PRO A 142 -15.52 -14.59 7.50
C PRO A 142 -16.00 -14.83 8.93
N LYS A 143 -16.29 -16.08 9.31
CA LYS A 143 -16.71 -16.46 10.67
C LYS A 143 -15.55 -16.59 11.66
N ARG A 144 -14.29 -16.50 11.23
CA ARG A 144 -13.09 -16.75 12.06
C ARG A 144 -12.11 -15.58 12.04
N ARG A 145 -12.63 -14.37 12.24
CA ARG A 145 -11.87 -13.12 12.07
C ARG A 145 -10.84 -12.79 13.17
N SER A 146 -10.87 -13.47 14.31
CA SER A 146 -10.23 -12.98 15.54
C SER A 146 -8.78 -13.44 15.76
N ASP A 147 -8.30 -14.44 15.01
CA ASP A 147 -6.98 -15.01 15.25
C ASP A 147 -6.33 -15.48 13.95
N ILE A 148 -5.20 -14.85 13.59
CA ILE A 148 -4.45 -15.21 12.39
C ILE A 148 -3.94 -16.66 12.43
N SER A 149 -3.60 -17.19 13.62
CA SER A 149 -3.16 -18.57 13.77
C SER A 149 -4.26 -19.54 13.37
N GLN A 150 -5.49 -19.32 13.87
CA GLN A 150 -6.65 -20.12 13.50
C GLN A 150 -7.01 -19.98 12.01
N LEU A 151 -6.89 -18.77 11.46
CA LEU A 151 -7.10 -18.52 10.03
C LEU A 151 -6.07 -19.28 9.19
N MET A 152 -4.81 -19.28 9.58
CA MET A 152 -3.77 -20.04 8.90
C MET A 152 -3.99 -21.56 9.03
N ASP A 153 -4.39 -22.05 10.21
CA ASP A 153 -4.68 -23.46 10.43
C ASP A 153 -5.75 -23.98 9.49
N VAL A 154 -6.81 -23.21 9.30
CA VAL A 154 -7.91 -23.58 8.39
C VAL A 154 -7.50 -23.37 6.93
N GLY A 155 -6.88 -22.25 6.62
CA GLY A 155 -6.50 -21.88 5.25
C GLY A 155 -5.47 -22.81 4.64
N LEU A 156 -4.51 -23.29 5.44
CA LEU A 156 -3.44 -24.15 4.97
C LEU A 156 -3.82 -25.65 4.97
N LYS A 157 -4.89 -26.05 5.68
CA LYS A 157 -5.43 -27.43 5.58
C LYS A 157 -5.85 -27.79 4.17
N ASP A 158 -6.36 -26.83 3.41
CA ASP A 158 -6.83 -27.03 2.05
C ASP A 158 -5.70 -26.92 1.00
N CYS A 159 -4.47 -26.61 1.42
CA CYS A 159 -3.33 -26.48 0.51
C CYS A 159 -2.62 -27.83 0.37
N ILE A 160 -2.62 -28.38 -0.83
CA ILE A 160 -2.02 -29.69 -1.16
C ILE A 160 -0.49 -29.71 -0.94
N ILE A 161 0.16 -28.55 -0.93
CA ILE A 161 1.63 -28.42 -0.90
C ILE A 161 2.15 -28.06 0.51
N THR A 162 1.28 -27.92 1.50
CA THR A 162 1.69 -27.43 2.82
C THR A 162 2.15 -28.59 3.71
N THR A 163 3.44 -28.61 4.01
CA THR A 163 3.99 -29.44 5.09
C THR A 163 3.84 -28.73 6.45
N PRO A 164 3.84 -29.46 7.58
CA PRO A 164 3.84 -28.85 8.91
C PRO A 164 5.00 -27.88 9.12
N GLU A 165 6.18 -28.20 8.58
CA GLU A 165 7.38 -27.37 8.67
C GLU A 165 7.21 -26.04 7.88
N LEU A 166 6.65 -26.10 6.69
CA LEU A 166 6.40 -24.91 5.86
C LEU A 166 5.36 -24.00 6.55
N LYS A 167 4.32 -24.57 7.12
CA LYS A 167 3.33 -23.82 7.90
C LYS A 167 3.99 -23.08 9.06
N GLU A 168 4.83 -23.77 9.83
CA GLU A 168 5.54 -23.19 10.97
C GLU A 168 6.50 -22.07 10.52
N LYS A 169 7.25 -22.27 9.42
CA LYS A 169 8.11 -21.24 8.83
C LYS A 169 7.33 -19.98 8.44
N ILE A 170 6.21 -20.14 7.74
CA ILE A 170 5.33 -19.02 7.35
C ILE A 170 4.80 -18.29 8.59
N TYR A 171 4.34 -19.03 9.59
CA TYR A 171 3.79 -18.45 10.81
C TYR A 171 4.84 -17.66 11.59
N ARG A 172 6.03 -18.22 11.78
CA ARG A 172 7.16 -17.53 12.43
C ARG A 172 7.58 -16.29 11.66
N PHE A 173 7.69 -16.38 10.34
CA PHE A 173 8.07 -15.24 9.51
C PHE A 173 7.06 -14.08 9.65
N ILE A 174 5.78 -14.36 9.52
CA ILE A 174 4.72 -13.36 9.62
C ILE A 174 4.63 -12.74 11.01
N ASN A 175 4.77 -13.54 12.08
CA ASN A 175 4.63 -13.04 13.45
C ASN A 175 5.90 -12.37 13.98
N LYS A 176 7.08 -12.97 13.74
CA LYS A 176 8.36 -12.42 14.23
C LYS A 176 8.59 -10.99 13.75
N TYR A 177 8.27 -10.71 12.50
CA TYR A 177 8.56 -9.40 11.90
C TYR A 177 7.42 -8.38 12.02
N SER A 178 6.25 -8.77 12.50
CA SER A 178 5.13 -7.83 12.63
C SER A 178 4.88 -7.32 14.06
N HIS A 179 5.54 -7.91 15.05
CA HIS A 179 5.38 -7.55 16.46
C HIS A 179 6.68 -7.19 17.19
N SER A 180 7.82 -7.16 16.48
CA SER A 180 9.09 -6.87 17.17
C SER A 180 9.28 -5.37 17.35
N ASP A 181 9.00 -4.91 18.57
CA ASP A 181 9.59 -3.67 19.10
C ASP A 181 11.09 -3.82 19.37
N VAL A 182 11.65 -5.03 19.25
CA VAL A 182 13.07 -5.37 19.44
C VAL A 182 13.53 -6.19 18.25
N ILE A 183 14.42 -5.64 17.46
CA ILE A 183 15.08 -6.31 16.34
C ILE A 183 16.21 -7.18 16.88
N GLU A 184 15.94 -8.42 17.27
CA GLU A 184 16.98 -9.43 17.37
C GLU A 184 17.34 -9.93 15.97
N ILE A 185 18.48 -9.48 15.49
CA ILE A 185 18.99 -9.80 14.17
C ILE A 185 19.71 -11.15 14.26
N THR A 186 19.01 -12.23 13.91
CA THR A 186 19.62 -13.55 13.73
C THR A 186 19.76 -13.88 12.24
N GLU A 187 20.83 -14.60 11.87
CA GLU A 187 21.15 -14.96 10.48
C GLU A 187 20.09 -15.87 9.80
N GLU A 188 19.22 -16.51 10.58
CA GLU A 188 18.14 -17.39 10.09
C GLU A 188 17.02 -16.69 9.31
N SER A 189 17.06 -15.35 9.19
CA SER A 189 15.99 -14.58 8.54
C SER A 189 16.18 -14.41 7.04
N ALA A 190 17.25 -14.95 6.47
CA ALA A 190 17.67 -14.72 5.08
C ALA A 190 17.53 -15.95 4.17
N GLU A 191 17.13 -17.12 4.68
CA GLU A 191 16.76 -18.29 3.92
C GLU A 191 15.24 -18.41 3.81
#